data_0043e779b249409b183a8930edeaf38f
#
_entry.id   0043e779b249409b183a8930edeaf38f
#
_cell.length_a   1.000
_cell.length_b   1.000
_cell.length_c   1.000
_cell.angle_alpha   90.00
_cell.angle_beta   90.00
_cell.angle_gamma   90.00
#
_symmetry.space_group_name_H-M   'P 1'
#
loop_
_entity.id
_entity.type
_entity.pdbx_description
1 polymer ?
#
loop_
_entity_poly.entity_id
_entity_poly.type
_entity_poly.pdbx_seq_one_letter_code
_entity_poly.pdbx_strand_id
1 'polypeptide(L)'
;MYDYFQKTELDRSFYEQNLKPRMPSLMIDAHAHFNLPEHVRNITPETIAGDWALECGLLMSYEDACAYYRVLFPDTGVYMTALPWPLRQADTAGNNAYVAEIAKLPHMRGLLTVRPEYEISYIEKMFVEGSFSGFKPYPYMASAQKGAEVSIFDFMPRAQFELANRLHAPVLLHLPRAGRLPAPENVAEIREILDRYPKIKLVLAHFGRCFNVEYFETALETLGEDIHRVWFDTAAVLNPAVHQLAFASLDYRKILFGTDFPILLWHGTREWDHGTYHNLCRENFSWNQHRHPENEPGYTFFVYEQINNLLNVIGDDPEKKQAVFFENARNVYFDYPKGGIGA
;
A
#
# COMPACT_ATOMS: atom_id res chain seq x y z
N MET A 1 15.66 8.54 -11.49
CA MET A 1 14.21 8.65 -11.86
C MET A 1 13.95 7.82 -13.11
N TYR A 2 12.74 7.28 -13.25
CA TYR A 2 12.33 6.52 -14.45
C TYR A 2 12.30 7.41 -15.69
N ASP A 3 12.72 6.87 -16.84
CA ASP A 3 12.79 7.63 -18.09
C ASP A 3 11.41 8.08 -18.59
N TYR A 4 10.36 7.34 -18.28
CA TYR A 4 8.99 7.68 -18.63
C TYR A 4 8.38 8.78 -17.76
N PHE A 5 8.98 9.11 -16.61
CA PHE A 5 8.47 10.12 -15.69
C PHE A 5 8.80 11.52 -16.18
N GLN A 6 7.84 12.18 -16.80
CA GLN A 6 7.95 13.55 -17.31
C GLN A 6 6.69 14.34 -16.98
N LYS A 7 6.80 15.32 -16.09
CA LYS A 7 5.68 16.21 -15.74
C LYS A 7 5.33 17.12 -16.91
N THR A 8 4.17 16.89 -17.52
CA THR A 8 3.66 17.63 -18.69
C THR A 8 2.98 18.93 -18.28
N GLU A 9 2.54 19.74 -19.28
CA GLU A 9 1.71 20.92 -18.99
C GLU A 9 0.32 20.55 -18.50
N LEU A 10 -0.23 19.42 -18.99
CA LEU A 10 -1.48 18.88 -18.47
C LEU A 10 -1.37 18.54 -16.97
N ASP A 11 -0.27 17.91 -16.55
CA ASP A 11 -0.05 17.56 -15.15
C ASP A 11 0.07 18.80 -14.26
N ARG A 12 0.75 19.85 -14.75
CA ARG A 12 0.86 21.13 -14.03
C ARG A 12 -0.52 21.77 -13.87
N SER A 13 -1.27 21.86 -14.97
CA SER A 13 -2.62 22.42 -14.97
C SER A 13 -3.56 21.62 -14.06
N PHE A 14 -3.51 20.28 -14.13
CA PHE A 14 -4.32 19.42 -13.30
C PHE A 14 -3.99 19.61 -11.81
N TYR A 15 -2.70 19.62 -11.46
CA TYR A 15 -2.25 19.86 -10.09
C TYR A 15 -2.75 21.20 -9.55
N GLU A 16 -2.50 22.30 -10.28
CA GLU A 16 -2.87 23.66 -9.85
C GLU A 16 -4.39 23.84 -9.69
N GLN A 17 -5.20 23.21 -10.55
CA GLN A 17 -6.65 23.37 -10.55
C GLN A 17 -7.37 22.40 -9.61
N ASN A 18 -6.92 21.14 -9.50
CA ASN A 18 -7.66 20.07 -8.85
C ASN A 18 -7.05 19.59 -7.53
N LEU A 19 -5.73 19.63 -7.39
CA LEU A 19 -5.07 19.07 -6.19
C LEU A 19 -4.62 20.16 -5.22
N LYS A 20 -3.80 21.10 -5.66
CA LYS A 20 -3.19 22.14 -4.83
C LYS A 20 -4.17 22.89 -3.91
N PRO A 21 -5.36 23.32 -4.37
CA PRO A 21 -6.30 24.03 -3.51
C PRO A 21 -6.90 23.16 -2.39
N ARG A 22 -6.82 21.84 -2.52
CA ARG A 22 -7.52 20.89 -1.65
C ARG A 22 -6.58 19.99 -0.83
N MET A 23 -5.33 19.81 -1.28
CA MET A 23 -4.35 19.00 -0.56
C MET A 23 -3.95 19.63 0.78
N PRO A 24 -3.65 18.81 1.80
CA PRO A 24 -3.09 19.30 3.04
C PRO A 24 -1.64 19.78 2.82
N SER A 25 -1.15 20.66 3.71
CA SER A 25 0.25 21.08 3.69
C SER A 25 1.24 20.01 4.14
N LEU A 26 0.75 18.97 4.82
CA LEU A 26 1.52 17.82 5.28
C LEU A 26 0.68 16.55 5.17
N MET A 27 1.27 15.48 4.61
CA MET A 27 0.62 14.18 4.53
C MET A 27 1.58 13.04 4.92
N ILE A 28 1.02 11.89 5.27
CA ILE A 28 1.75 10.63 5.44
C ILE A 28 1.29 9.68 4.34
N ASP A 29 2.20 9.25 3.48
CA ASP A 29 1.97 8.10 2.62
C ASP A 29 2.22 6.83 3.44
N ALA A 30 1.14 6.13 3.76
CA ALA A 30 1.18 4.92 4.60
C ALA A 30 1.63 3.66 3.86
N HIS A 31 1.85 3.73 2.53
CA HIS A 31 2.15 2.59 1.69
C HIS A 31 3.08 2.95 0.54
N ALA A 32 4.39 2.92 0.79
CA ALA A 32 5.41 3.20 -0.22
C ALA A 32 6.53 2.16 -0.17
N HIS A 33 6.88 1.60 -1.34
CA HIS A 33 7.90 0.56 -1.47
C HIS A 33 9.27 1.15 -1.74
N PHE A 34 10.28 0.60 -1.05
CA PHE A 34 11.66 1.04 -1.18
C PHE A 34 12.60 -0.14 -1.38
N ASN A 35 13.51 -0.02 -2.34
CA ASN A 35 14.55 -0.99 -2.56
C ASN A 35 15.75 -0.36 -3.29
N LEU A 36 16.82 -1.14 -3.42
CA LEU A 36 18.00 -0.80 -4.20
C LEU A 36 18.26 -1.89 -5.24
N PRO A 37 19.06 -1.62 -6.30
CA PRO A 37 19.34 -2.61 -7.35
C PRO A 37 19.89 -3.93 -6.83
N GLU A 38 20.70 -3.90 -5.75
CA GLU A 38 21.25 -5.10 -5.13
C GLU A 38 20.20 -6.05 -4.56
N HIS A 39 19.04 -5.54 -4.13
CA HIS A 39 17.98 -6.36 -3.55
C HIS A 39 17.20 -7.17 -4.58
N VAL A 40 17.26 -6.78 -5.85
CA VAL A 40 16.45 -7.34 -6.94
C VAL A 40 17.28 -8.04 -8.03
N ARG A 41 18.58 -8.28 -7.80
CA ARG A 41 19.49 -8.90 -8.79
C ARG A 41 19.05 -10.26 -9.30
N ASN A 42 18.29 -10.99 -8.50
CA ASN A 42 17.81 -12.34 -8.84
C ASN A 42 16.46 -12.32 -9.59
N ILE A 43 15.89 -11.14 -9.85
CA ILE A 43 14.63 -11.03 -10.60
C ILE A 43 14.95 -10.99 -12.07
N THR A 44 14.41 -11.97 -12.81
CA THR A 44 14.71 -12.11 -14.24
C THR A 44 13.87 -11.14 -15.08
N PRO A 45 14.32 -10.80 -16.30
CA PRO A 45 13.53 -9.99 -17.23
C PRO A 45 12.14 -10.60 -17.53
N GLU A 46 12.04 -11.93 -17.57
CA GLU A 46 10.78 -12.63 -17.80
C GLU A 46 9.80 -12.45 -16.62
N THR A 47 10.34 -12.42 -15.38
CA THR A 47 9.52 -12.12 -14.19
C THR A 47 9.01 -10.68 -14.24
N ILE A 48 9.84 -9.73 -14.65
CA ILE A 48 9.46 -8.32 -14.78
C ILE A 48 8.36 -8.17 -15.84
N ALA A 49 8.55 -8.72 -17.02
CA ALA A 49 7.58 -8.64 -18.13
C ALA A 49 6.25 -9.33 -17.84
N GLY A 50 6.20 -10.23 -16.87
CA GLY A 50 4.98 -10.93 -16.43
C GLY A 50 4.17 -10.20 -15.35
N ASP A 51 4.68 -9.09 -14.82
CA ASP A 51 4.05 -8.37 -13.70
C ASP A 51 4.07 -6.86 -13.95
N TRP A 52 2.88 -6.27 -14.12
CA TRP A 52 2.74 -4.85 -14.43
C TRP A 52 3.36 -3.93 -13.37
N ALA A 53 3.29 -4.30 -12.10
CA ALA A 53 3.85 -3.48 -11.02
C ALA A 53 5.39 -3.48 -11.06
N LEU A 54 6.00 -4.61 -11.41
CA LEU A 54 7.44 -4.71 -11.59
C LEU A 54 7.92 -3.87 -12.78
N GLU A 55 7.20 -3.94 -13.89
CA GLU A 55 7.55 -3.19 -15.10
C GLU A 55 7.46 -1.68 -14.86
N CYS A 56 6.44 -1.23 -14.12
CA CYS A 56 6.25 0.18 -13.81
C CYS A 56 7.19 0.72 -12.74
N GLY A 57 7.56 -0.09 -11.76
CA GLY A 57 8.11 0.49 -10.54
C GLY A 57 9.03 -0.42 -9.74
N LEU A 58 9.90 -1.21 -10.39
CA LEU A 58 10.77 -2.17 -9.68
C LEU A 58 11.73 -1.52 -8.68
N LEU A 59 12.29 -0.36 -9.00
CA LEU A 59 13.35 0.28 -8.21
C LEU A 59 12.91 1.61 -7.61
N MET A 60 13.11 1.79 -6.32
CA MET A 60 12.85 3.06 -5.65
C MET A 60 13.79 3.26 -4.46
N SER A 61 14.81 4.10 -4.63
CA SER A 61 15.60 4.59 -3.50
C SER A 61 14.86 5.68 -2.71
N TYR A 62 15.28 5.93 -1.49
CA TYR A 62 14.74 7.03 -0.69
C TYR A 62 14.99 8.39 -1.36
N GLU A 63 16.17 8.59 -1.92
CA GLU A 63 16.55 9.81 -2.62
C GLU A 63 15.69 10.06 -3.84
N ASP A 64 15.44 9.00 -4.64
CA ASP A 64 14.54 9.08 -5.79
C ASP A 64 13.11 9.39 -5.34
N ALA A 65 12.59 8.70 -4.32
CA ALA A 65 11.26 8.98 -3.80
C ALA A 65 11.10 10.44 -3.37
N CYS A 66 12.06 10.99 -2.64
CA CYS A 66 12.06 12.41 -2.28
C CYS A 66 12.07 13.33 -3.50
N ALA A 67 12.76 12.95 -4.57
CA ALA A 67 12.77 13.72 -5.81
C ALA A 67 11.42 13.67 -6.53
N TYR A 68 10.79 12.47 -6.61
CA TYR A 68 9.45 12.31 -7.19
C TYR A 68 8.39 13.11 -6.41
N TYR A 69 8.34 12.99 -5.09
CA TYR A 69 7.35 13.70 -4.28
C TYR A 69 7.48 15.22 -4.40
N ARG A 70 8.71 15.75 -4.47
CA ARG A 70 8.92 17.19 -4.72
C ARG A 70 8.40 17.64 -6.09
N VAL A 71 8.50 16.80 -7.12
CA VAL A 71 7.96 17.11 -8.45
C VAL A 71 6.44 16.98 -8.46
N LEU A 72 5.90 15.92 -7.84
CA LEU A 72 4.47 15.65 -7.82
C LEU A 72 3.71 16.64 -6.93
N PHE A 73 4.20 16.90 -5.71
CA PHE A 73 3.51 17.66 -4.66
C PHE A 73 4.39 18.77 -4.09
N PRO A 74 4.73 19.80 -4.90
CA PRO A 74 5.71 20.85 -4.51
C PRO A 74 5.28 21.66 -3.29
N ASP A 75 3.98 21.72 -3.00
CA ASP A 75 3.41 22.52 -1.91
C ASP A 75 3.03 21.69 -0.67
N THR A 76 3.35 20.37 -0.66
CA THR A 76 2.97 19.44 0.41
C THR A 76 4.20 18.74 0.98
N GLY A 77 4.39 18.81 2.28
CA GLY A 77 5.36 17.95 2.98
C GLY A 77 4.88 16.50 3.00
N VAL A 78 5.78 15.55 2.76
CA VAL A 78 5.43 14.12 2.71
C VAL A 78 6.26 13.34 3.72
N TYR A 79 5.58 12.68 4.64
CA TYR A 79 6.12 11.62 5.49
C TYR A 79 5.78 10.27 4.86
N MET A 80 6.58 9.24 5.09
CA MET A 80 6.38 7.95 4.40
C MET A 80 6.52 6.77 5.35
N THR A 81 5.70 5.76 5.13
CA THR A 81 5.87 4.42 5.70
C THR A 81 6.53 3.53 4.66
N ALA A 82 7.78 3.16 4.92
CA ALA A 82 8.62 2.41 4.00
C ALA A 82 8.39 0.91 4.10
N LEU A 83 8.18 0.27 2.97
CA LEU A 83 7.94 -1.15 2.81
C LEU A 83 9.03 -1.77 1.92
N PRO A 84 9.64 -2.89 2.29
CA PRO A 84 10.46 -3.68 1.38
C PRO A 84 9.64 -4.20 0.19
N TRP A 85 10.33 -4.58 -0.90
CA TRP A 85 9.68 -5.11 -2.10
C TRP A 85 9.10 -6.51 -1.86
N PRO A 86 7.86 -6.82 -2.33
CA PRO A 86 7.10 -8.01 -1.93
C PRO A 86 7.44 -9.31 -2.68
N LEU A 87 8.63 -9.46 -3.23
CA LEU A 87 8.99 -10.63 -4.03
C LEU A 87 9.83 -11.64 -3.27
N ARG A 88 9.48 -12.94 -3.41
CA ARG A 88 10.24 -14.03 -2.80
C ARG A 88 11.67 -14.13 -3.35
N GLN A 89 11.88 -13.79 -4.62
CA GLN A 89 13.17 -13.79 -5.29
C GLN A 89 14.09 -12.62 -4.87
N ALA A 90 13.51 -11.56 -4.28
CA ALA A 90 14.27 -10.43 -3.77
C ALA A 90 15.07 -10.80 -2.51
N ASP A 91 16.17 -10.09 -2.29
CA ASP A 91 16.90 -10.12 -1.01
C ASP A 91 16.11 -9.42 0.08
N THR A 92 15.19 -10.18 0.71
CA THR A 92 14.33 -9.65 1.78
C THR A 92 15.13 -9.13 2.96
N ALA A 93 16.23 -9.80 3.34
CA ALA A 93 17.04 -9.40 4.49
C ALA A 93 17.79 -8.09 4.23
N GLY A 94 18.45 -7.96 3.07
CA GLY A 94 19.12 -6.73 2.66
C GLY A 94 18.12 -5.58 2.48
N ASN A 95 16.95 -5.85 1.91
CA ASN A 95 15.91 -4.82 1.75
C ASN A 95 15.33 -4.38 3.10
N ASN A 96 15.11 -5.27 4.06
CA ASN A 96 14.73 -4.92 5.42
C ASN A 96 15.81 -4.05 6.09
N ALA A 97 17.09 -4.39 5.93
CA ALA A 97 18.19 -3.58 6.47
C ALA A 97 18.20 -2.16 5.88
N TYR A 98 17.97 -2.01 4.58
CA TYR A 98 17.84 -0.71 3.93
C TYR A 98 16.64 0.09 4.48
N VAL A 99 15.47 -0.55 4.60
CA VAL A 99 14.29 0.09 5.18
C VAL A 99 14.53 0.51 6.63
N ALA A 100 15.25 -0.30 7.43
CA ALA A 100 15.64 0.05 8.78
C ALA A 100 16.52 1.32 8.83
N GLU A 101 17.46 1.48 7.88
CA GLU A 101 18.30 2.69 7.81
C GLU A 101 17.47 3.95 7.50
N ILE A 102 16.59 3.91 6.51
CA ILE A 102 15.77 5.07 6.19
C ILE A 102 14.70 5.35 7.26
N ALA A 103 14.24 4.35 7.99
CA ALA A 103 13.30 4.50 9.09
C ALA A 103 13.87 5.26 10.31
N LYS A 104 15.20 5.45 10.38
CA LYS A 104 15.84 6.30 11.41
C LYS A 104 15.49 7.78 11.24
N LEU A 105 15.15 8.21 10.03
CA LEU A 105 14.77 9.58 9.75
C LEU A 105 13.46 9.94 10.46
N PRO A 106 13.28 11.19 10.95
CA PRO A 106 12.12 11.57 11.77
C PRO A 106 10.78 11.48 11.00
N HIS A 107 10.81 11.72 9.70
CA HIS A 107 9.65 11.70 8.80
C HIS A 107 9.43 10.33 8.12
N MET A 108 10.16 9.29 8.57
CA MET A 108 10.04 7.94 8.04
C MET A 108 9.64 6.95 9.12
N ARG A 109 8.90 5.91 8.72
CA ARG A 109 8.69 4.68 9.47
C ARG A 109 8.95 3.49 8.55
N GLY A 110 9.43 2.38 9.11
CA GLY A 110 9.64 1.14 8.37
C GLY A 110 8.72 0.04 8.86
N LEU A 111 8.17 -0.77 7.96
CA LEU A 111 7.52 -2.02 8.30
C LEU A 111 8.41 -3.20 7.89
N LEU A 112 8.53 -4.18 8.79
CA LEU A 112 9.36 -5.36 8.57
C LEU A 112 8.63 -6.35 7.66
N THR A 113 9.21 -6.67 6.52
CA THR A 113 8.75 -7.81 5.71
C THR A 113 9.27 -9.11 6.30
N VAL A 114 8.35 -10.04 6.58
CA VAL A 114 8.66 -11.34 7.17
C VAL A 114 8.51 -12.46 6.15
N ARG A 115 9.23 -13.56 6.39
CA ARG A 115 9.09 -14.81 5.66
C ARG A 115 8.58 -15.90 6.61
N PRO A 116 7.76 -16.84 6.14
CA PRO A 116 7.21 -17.89 7.00
C PRO A 116 8.28 -18.79 7.62
N GLU A 117 9.43 -18.93 6.96
CA GLU A 117 10.57 -19.73 7.42
C GLU A 117 11.48 -19.03 8.45
N TYR A 118 11.25 -17.75 8.76
CA TYR A 118 12.08 -17.03 9.71
C TYR A 118 11.77 -17.45 11.16
N GLU A 119 12.82 -17.74 11.93
CA GLU A 119 12.72 -18.00 13.37
C GLU A 119 12.21 -16.76 14.12
N ILE A 120 11.35 -16.97 15.11
CA ILE A 120 10.72 -15.88 15.88
C ILE A 120 11.76 -14.99 16.56
N SER A 121 12.80 -15.57 17.15
CA SER A 121 13.89 -14.82 17.77
C SER A 121 14.65 -13.94 16.78
N TYR A 122 14.82 -14.42 15.54
CA TYR A 122 15.43 -13.63 14.47
C TYR A 122 14.53 -12.46 14.04
N ILE A 123 13.24 -12.70 13.87
CA ILE A 123 12.27 -11.65 13.54
C ILE A 123 12.23 -10.59 14.64
N GLU A 124 12.15 -11.00 15.90
CA GLU A 124 12.11 -10.08 17.03
C GLU A 124 13.38 -9.23 17.11
N LYS A 125 14.54 -9.86 16.94
CA LYS A 125 15.82 -9.14 16.88
C LYS A 125 15.83 -8.11 15.76
N MET A 126 15.47 -8.50 14.53
CA MET A 126 15.39 -7.55 13.39
C MET A 126 14.43 -6.40 13.68
N PHE A 127 13.26 -6.69 14.25
CA PHE A 127 12.24 -5.71 14.55
C PHE A 127 12.74 -4.63 15.52
N VAL A 128 13.38 -5.07 16.62
CA VAL A 128 13.90 -4.17 17.66
C VAL A 128 15.11 -3.39 17.15
N GLU A 129 16.13 -4.07 16.65
CA GLU A 129 17.39 -3.44 16.20
C GLU A 129 17.16 -2.53 14.97
N GLY A 130 16.25 -2.92 14.07
CA GLY A 130 15.86 -2.13 12.89
C GLY A 130 14.89 -0.99 13.20
N SER A 131 14.43 -0.85 14.47
CA SER A 131 13.49 0.20 14.87
C SER A 131 12.20 0.23 14.05
N PHE A 132 11.69 -0.95 13.67
CA PHE A 132 10.48 -1.07 12.88
C PHE A 132 9.23 -0.64 13.66
N SER A 133 8.22 -0.16 12.94
CA SER A 133 6.94 0.31 13.49
C SER A 133 5.75 -0.57 13.10
N GLY A 134 6.00 -1.78 12.61
CA GLY A 134 4.98 -2.75 12.25
C GLY A 134 5.51 -3.83 11.31
N PHE A 135 4.62 -4.69 10.87
CA PHE A 135 4.91 -5.80 9.96
C PHE A 135 4.20 -5.64 8.62
N LYS A 136 4.86 -6.08 7.55
CA LYS A 136 4.29 -6.16 6.20
C LYS A 136 4.48 -7.58 5.64
N PRO A 137 3.57 -8.52 5.93
CA PRO A 137 3.58 -9.83 5.30
C PRO A 137 2.99 -9.78 3.88
N TYR A 138 3.47 -10.67 3.01
CA TYR A 138 3.02 -10.75 1.62
C TYR A 138 2.69 -12.19 1.21
N PRO A 139 1.58 -12.42 0.46
CA PRO A 139 1.23 -13.74 -0.07
C PRO A 139 2.35 -14.38 -0.90
N TYR A 140 3.14 -13.59 -1.63
CA TYR A 140 4.27 -14.06 -2.43
C TYR A 140 5.41 -14.68 -1.61
N MET A 141 5.43 -14.49 -0.29
CA MET A 141 6.40 -15.13 0.62
C MET A 141 5.99 -16.57 0.97
N ALA A 142 4.76 -16.99 0.70
CA ALA A 142 4.35 -18.38 0.80
C ALA A 142 5.08 -19.27 -0.22
N SER A 143 4.96 -20.59 -0.07
CA SER A 143 5.54 -21.52 -1.03
C SER A 143 5.06 -21.26 -2.45
N ALA A 144 5.97 -21.20 -3.42
CA ALA A 144 5.68 -20.97 -4.83
C ALA A 144 4.68 -21.96 -5.46
N GLN A 145 4.47 -23.12 -4.83
CA GLN A 145 3.55 -24.16 -5.33
C GLN A 145 2.06 -23.83 -5.11
N LYS A 146 1.74 -22.84 -4.27
CA LYS A 146 0.36 -22.51 -3.91
C LYS A 146 -0.25 -21.35 -4.72
N GLY A 147 0.54 -20.64 -5.52
CA GLY A 147 0.07 -19.48 -6.28
C GLY A 147 -0.54 -18.38 -5.39
N ALA A 148 -1.62 -17.74 -5.87
CA ALA A 148 -2.33 -16.71 -5.12
C ALA A 148 -3.35 -17.28 -4.09
N GLU A 149 -3.71 -18.57 -4.20
CA GLU A 149 -4.70 -19.24 -3.35
C GLU A 149 -4.05 -19.81 -2.09
N VAL A 150 -3.43 -18.93 -1.30
CA VAL A 150 -2.73 -19.27 -0.05
C VAL A 150 -3.52 -18.81 1.17
N SER A 151 -3.31 -19.47 2.31
CA SER A 151 -3.78 -18.97 3.61
C SER A 151 -2.93 -17.79 4.06
N ILE A 152 -3.53 -16.85 4.81
CA ILE A 152 -2.78 -15.79 5.50
C ILE A 152 -1.68 -16.41 6.38
N PHE A 153 -1.97 -17.56 7.01
CA PHE A 153 -1.02 -18.26 7.87
C PHE A 153 0.07 -19.03 7.11
N ASP A 154 -0.03 -19.15 5.78
CA ASP A 154 1.04 -19.72 4.94
C ASP A 154 2.21 -18.75 4.74
N PHE A 155 1.97 -17.42 4.83
CA PHE A 155 3.01 -16.40 4.65
C PHE A 155 3.28 -15.57 5.91
N MET A 156 2.37 -15.58 6.88
CA MET A 156 2.59 -15.09 8.24
C MET A 156 2.03 -16.11 9.23
N PRO A 157 2.83 -17.10 9.64
CA PRO A 157 2.41 -18.14 10.58
C PRO A 157 1.88 -17.57 11.89
N ARG A 158 1.02 -18.33 12.58
CA ARG A 158 0.41 -17.92 13.87
C ARG A 158 1.43 -17.46 14.90
N ALA A 159 2.61 -18.10 14.96
CA ALA A 159 3.67 -17.67 15.86
C ALA A 159 4.19 -16.25 15.57
N GLN A 160 4.18 -15.83 14.29
CA GLN A 160 4.54 -14.46 13.93
C GLN A 160 3.42 -13.46 14.30
N PHE A 161 2.15 -13.84 14.20
CA PHE A 161 1.04 -13.05 14.76
C PHE A 161 1.10 -12.96 16.29
N GLU A 162 1.49 -14.04 16.99
CA GLU A 162 1.72 -14.02 18.43
C GLU A 162 2.83 -13.03 18.81
N LEU A 163 3.93 -13.00 18.05
CA LEU A 163 4.99 -11.99 18.22
C LEU A 163 4.45 -10.58 17.99
N ALA A 164 3.75 -10.32 16.89
CA ALA A 164 3.17 -9.02 16.59
C ALA A 164 2.20 -8.57 17.70
N ASN A 165 1.36 -9.48 18.19
CA ASN A 165 0.45 -9.21 19.31
C ASN A 165 1.18 -8.90 20.62
N ARG A 166 2.26 -9.61 20.93
CA ARG A 166 3.10 -9.35 22.11
C ARG A 166 3.77 -7.98 22.04
N LEU A 167 4.23 -7.59 20.87
CA LEU A 167 4.83 -6.28 20.60
C LEU A 167 3.77 -5.17 20.43
N HIS A 168 2.48 -5.48 20.40
CA HIS A 168 1.38 -4.56 20.01
C HIS A 168 1.62 -3.90 18.63
N ALA A 169 2.36 -4.56 17.76
CA ALA A 169 2.79 -4.02 16.49
C ALA A 169 1.64 -4.04 15.46
N PRO A 170 1.42 -2.96 14.69
CA PRO A 170 0.49 -2.98 13.58
C PRO A 170 0.95 -3.95 12.49
N VAL A 171 -0.01 -4.53 11.78
CA VAL A 171 0.23 -5.40 10.63
C VAL A 171 -0.49 -4.83 9.42
N LEU A 172 0.25 -4.44 8.39
CA LEU A 172 -0.29 -4.05 7.09
C LEU A 172 -0.37 -5.29 6.20
N LEU A 173 -1.57 -5.85 6.08
CA LEU A 173 -1.83 -7.13 5.46
C LEU A 173 -2.26 -6.98 4.00
N HIS A 174 -1.49 -7.55 3.06
CA HIS A 174 -1.95 -7.76 1.70
C HIS A 174 -2.71 -9.09 1.64
N LEU A 175 -4.00 -9.05 1.33
CA LEU A 175 -4.84 -10.25 1.33
C LEU A 175 -4.51 -11.17 0.14
N PRO A 176 -4.49 -12.50 0.36
CA PRO A 176 -4.35 -13.47 -0.70
C PRO A 176 -5.68 -13.69 -1.44
N ARG A 177 -5.72 -14.67 -2.32
CA ARG A 177 -6.87 -15.23 -3.04
C ARG A 177 -7.51 -14.29 -4.07
N ALA A 178 -8.00 -14.84 -5.14
CA ALA A 178 -8.70 -14.11 -6.19
C ALA A 178 -10.01 -13.49 -5.69
N GLY A 179 -10.68 -14.13 -4.73
CA GLY A 179 -11.89 -13.62 -4.09
C GLY A 179 -11.67 -12.43 -3.15
N ARG A 180 -10.41 -12.06 -2.85
CA ARG A 180 -10.04 -10.84 -2.11
C ARG A 180 -10.67 -10.79 -0.70
N LEU A 181 -11.04 -9.60 -0.19
CA LEU A 181 -11.59 -9.43 1.17
C LEU A 181 -12.84 -10.30 1.43
N PRO A 182 -13.83 -10.36 0.54
CA PRO A 182 -15.03 -11.17 0.79
C PRO A 182 -14.85 -12.69 0.64
N ALA A 183 -13.65 -13.17 0.23
CA ALA A 183 -13.43 -14.61 0.18
C ALA A 183 -13.69 -15.27 1.54
N PRO A 184 -14.53 -16.32 1.62
CA PRO A 184 -14.92 -16.91 2.90
C PRO A 184 -13.75 -17.32 3.79
N GLU A 185 -12.68 -17.83 3.18
CA GLU A 185 -11.46 -18.21 3.88
C GLU A 185 -10.71 -16.98 4.42
N ASN A 186 -10.64 -15.88 3.64
CA ASN A 186 -10.05 -14.63 4.13
C ASN A 186 -10.84 -14.06 5.30
N VAL A 187 -12.18 -14.06 5.21
CA VAL A 187 -13.06 -13.62 6.28
C VAL A 187 -12.84 -14.44 7.55
N ALA A 188 -12.79 -15.78 7.43
CA ALA A 188 -12.57 -16.67 8.57
C ALA A 188 -11.21 -16.44 9.23
N GLU A 189 -10.14 -16.30 8.42
CA GLU A 189 -8.78 -16.05 8.90
C GLU A 189 -8.63 -14.65 9.52
N ILE A 190 -9.28 -13.61 8.96
CA ILE A 190 -9.33 -12.26 9.56
C ILE A 190 -10.00 -12.30 10.94
N ARG A 191 -11.16 -12.99 11.07
CA ARG A 191 -11.84 -13.17 12.36
C ARG A 191 -10.94 -13.87 13.37
N GLU A 192 -10.27 -14.96 12.97
CA GLU A 192 -9.29 -15.63 13.85
C GLU A 192 -8.20 -14.67 14.32
N ILE A 193 -7.64 -13.83 13.41
CA ILE A 193 -6.62 -12.85 13.77
C ILE A 193 -7.15 -11.83 14.77
N LEU A 194 -8.34 -11.27 14.51
CA LEU A 194 -8.96 -10.26 15.38
C LEU A 194 -9.28 -10.79 16.79
N ASP A 195 -9.67 -12.04 16.88
CA ASP A 195 -10.07 -12.66 18.17
C ASP A 195 -8.86 -13.13 18.97
N ARG A 196 -7.87 -13.75 18.31
CA ARG A 196 -6.69 -14.29 18.98
C ARG A 196 -5.61 -13.26 19.27
N TYR A 197 -5.53 -12.18 18.47
CA TYR A 197 -4.46 -11.21 18.55
C TYR A 197 -4.99 -9.77 18.68
N PRO A 198 -5.77 -9.47 19.73
CA PRO A 198 -6.55 -8.22 19.86
C PRO A 198 -5.70 -6.96 20.05
N LYS A 199 -4.38 -7.09 20.28
CA LYS A 199 -3.49 -5.94 20.44
C LYS A 199 -2.90 -5.45 19.12
N ILE A 200 -3.13 -6.19 18.03
CA ILE A 200 -2.67 -5.81 16.68
C ILE A 200 -3.65 -4.80 16.10
N LYS A 201 -3.13 -3.66 15.60
CA LYS A 201 -3.88 -2.85 14.64
C LYS A 201 -3.74 -3.51 13.28
N LEU A 202 -4.77 -4.24 12.84
CA LEU A 202 -4.78 -4.90 11.54
C LEU A 202 -5.22 -3.90 10.46
N VAL A 203 -4.30 -3.56 9.56
CA VAL A 203 -4.57 -2.69 8.39
C VAL A 203 -4.67 -3.56 7.15
N LEU A 204 -5.80 -3.51 6.45
CA LEU A 204 -6.00 -4.22 5.19
C LEU A 204 -5.61 -3.31 4.02
N ALA A 205 -4.55 -3.69 3.31
CA ALA A 205 -4.05 -2.93 2.17
C ALA A 205 -5.09 -2.86 1.03
N HIS A 206 -5.15 -1.71 0.35
CA HIS A 206 -5.99 -1.50 -0.85
C HIS A 206 -7.49 -1.76 -0.59
N PHE A 207 -8.05 -1.30 0.53
CA PHE A 207 -9.40 -1.68 0.97
C PHE A 207 -9.63 -3.19 0.93
N GLY A 208 -8.62 -4.00 1.35
CA GLY A 208 -8.69 -5.45 1.25
C GLY A 208 -8.69 -5.97 -0.19
N ARG A 209 -8.07 -5.23 -1.11
CA ARG A 209 -8.05 -5.48 -2.56
C ARG A 209 -9.41 -5.34 -3.25
N CYS A 210 -10.35 -4.63 -2.63
CA CYS A 210 -11.65 -4.32 -3.22
C CYS A 210 -11.52 -3.13 -4.19
N PHE A 211 -10.99 -3.38 -5.39
CA PHE A 211 -10.84 -2.36 -6.44
C PHE A 211 -12.15 -2.04 -7.16
N ASN A 212 -13.18 -2.87 -6.98
CA ASN A 212 -14.53 -2.72 -7.51
C ASN A 212 -15.54 -2.67 -6.39
N VAL A 213 -16.66 -1.99 -6.61
CA VAL A 213 -17.68 -1.75 -5.60
C VAL A 213 -18.33 -3.05 -5.14
N GLU A 214 -18.58 -4.00 -6.03
CA GLU A 214 -19.24 -5.28 -5.75
C GLU A 214 -18.46 -6.12 -4.72
N TYR A 215 -17.11 -6.10 -4.80
CA TYR A 215 -16.29 -6.78 -3.80
C TYR A 215 -16.39 -6.11 -2.44
N PHE A 216 -16.48 -4.79 -2.40
CA PHE A 216 -16.56 -4.07 -1.13
C PHE A 216 -17.96 -4.20 -0.48
N GLU A 217 -19.03 -4.16 -1.29
CA GLU A 217 -20.40 -4.45 -0.83
C GLU A 217 -20.49 -5.85 -0.20
N THR A 218 -20.00 -6.87 -0.92
CA THR A 218 -19.94 -8.24 -0.41
C THR A 218 -19.09 -8.35 0.86
N ALA A 219 -18.01 -7.59 0.96
CA ALA A 219 -17.14 -7.57 2.15
C ALA A 219 -17.87 -6.96 3.37
N LEU A 220 -18.64 -5.88 3.17
CA LEU A 220 -19.48 -5.28 4.22
C LEU A 220 -20.50 -6.31 4.76
N GLU A 221 -21.15 -7.06 3.87
CA GLU A 221 -22.10 -8.10 4.25
C GLU A 221 -21.42 -9.29 4.96
N THR A 222 -20.31 -9.79 4.41
CA THR A 222 -19.68 -11.02 4.91
C THR A 222 -18.91 -10.82 6.21
N LEU A 223 -18.23 -9.69 6.40
CA LEU A 223 -17.56 -9.33 7.65
C LEU A 223 -18.53 -8.80 8.71
N GLY A 224 -19.63 -8.13 8.29
CA GLY A 224 -20.56 -7.51 9.23
C GLY A 224 -19.84 -6.55 10.19
N GLU A 225 -20.13 -6.64 11.49
CA GLU A 225 -19.53 -5.76 12.52
C GLU A 225 -17.98 -5.90 12.62
N ASP A 226 -17.41 -7.02 12.19
CA ASP A 226 -15.94 -7.21 12.25
C ASP A 226 -15.19 -6.27 11.31
N ILE A 227 -15.85 -5.72 10.28
CA ILE A 227 -15.23 -4.73 9.39
C ILE A 227 -14.84 -3.45 10.14
N HIS A 228 -15.53 -3.12 11.22
CA HIS A 228 -15.23 -1.98 12.06
C HIS A 228 -14.06 -2.21 13.04
N ARG A 229 -13.52 -3.45 13.11
CA ARG A 229 -12.37 -3.79 13.94
C ARG A 229 -11.04 -3.63 13.19
N VAL A 230 -11.07 -3.53 11.86
CA VAL A 230 -9.88 -3.36 11.02
C VAL A 230 -9.68 -1.91 10.59
N TRP A 231 -8.48 -1.62 10.11
CA TRP A 231 -8.09 -0.39 9.42
C TRP A 231 -7.92 -0.68 7.94
N PHE A 232 -7.95 0.35 7.10
CA PHE A 232 -7.78 0.22 5.65
C PHE A 232 -6.79 1.26 5.14
N ASP A 233 -6.07 0.97 4.06
CA ASP A 233 -5.42 1.99 3.27
C ASP A 233 -6.07 2.18 1.89
N THR A 234 -5.81 3.33 1.28
CA THR A 234 -6.34 3.71 -0.03
C THR A 234 -5.38 3.37 -1.17
N ALA A 235 -4.24 2.74 -0.88
CA ALA A 235 -3.17 2.50 -1.84
C ALA A 235 -3.67 1.83 -3.12
N ALA A 236 -3.30 2.38 -4.27
CA ALA A 236 -3.69 1.91 -5.61
C ALA A 236 -5.21 1.74 -5.86
N VAL A 237 -6.07 2.26 -4.98
CA VAL A 237 -7.53 2.26 -5.21
C VAL A 237 -7.93 3.58 -5.86
N LEU A 238 -8.33 3.53 -7.12
CA LEU A 238 -8.74 4.70 -7.90
C LEU A 238 -10.25 4.83 -8.02
N ASN A 239 -11.01 3.75 -7.81
CA ASN A 239 -12.45 3.71 -8.03
C ASN A 239 -13.20 4.65 -7.08
N PRO A 240 -13.81 5.75 -7.57
CA PRO A 240 -14.53 6.68 -6.72
C PRO A 240 -15.75 6.05 -6.03
N ALA A 241 -16.39 5.04 -6.64
CA ALA A 241 -17.53 4.35 -6.03
C ALA A 241 -17.11 3.51 -4.81
N VAL A 242 -15.92 2.90 -4.84
CA VAL A 242 -15.35 2.20 -3.67
C VAL A 242 -15.06 3.19 -2.55
N HIS A 243 -14.45 4.34 -2.87
CA HIS A 243 -14.22 5.39 -1.86
C HIS A 243 -15.54 5.90 -1.27
N GLN A 244 -16.54 6.21 -2.10
CA GLN A 244 -17.86 6.67 -1.65
C GLN A 244 -18.50 5.66 -0.68
N LEU A 245 -18.51 4.39 -1.06
CA LEU A 245 -19.07 3.32 -0.22
C LEU A 245 -18.28 3.17 1.09
N ALA A 246 -16.95 3.17 1.02
CA ALA A 246 -16.09 3.06 2.21
C ALA A 246 -16.33 4.22 3.19
N PHE A 247 -16.38 5.46 2.72
CA PHE A 247 -16.63 6.63 3.58
C PHE A 247 -18.08 6.73 4.09
N ALA A 248 -19.04 6.08 3.42
CA ALA A 248 -20.41 5.98 3.89
C ALA A 248 -20.59 4.89 4.96
N SER A 249 -19.77 3.83 4.91
CA SER A 249 -19.96 2.62 5.72
C SER A 249 -18.95 2.47 6.87
N LEU A 250 -17.78 3.10 6.78
CA LEU A 250 -16.71 2.97 7.77
C LEU A 250 -16.47 4.28 8.54
N ASP A 251 -15.88 4.15 9.72
CA ASP A 251 -15.28 5.31 10.39
C ASP A 251 -14.07 5.79 9.62
N TYR A 252 -14.12 6.99 9.05
CA TYR A 252 -13.03 7.59 8.29
C TYR A 252 -11.72 7.68 9.10
N ARG A 253 -11.79 7.67 10.43
CA ARG A 253 -10.63 7.64 11.33
C ARG A 253 -9.84 6.32 11.25
N LYS A 254 -10.34 5.34 10.52
CA LYS A 254 -9.68 4.06 10.24
C LYS A 254 -9.23 3.90 8.79
N ILE A 255 -9.31 4.95 7.99
CA ILE A 255 -8.86 4.96 6.58
C ILE A 255 -7.56 5.75 6.48
N LEU A 256 -6.47 5.11 6.07
CA LEU A 256 -5.16 5.71 5.89
C LEU A 256 -4.95 6.07 4.41
N PHE A 257 -4.41 7.25 4.16
CA PHE A 257 -3.91 7.56 2.82
C PHE A 257 -2.65 6.74 2.52
N GLY A 258 -2.58 6.16 1.33
CA GLY A 258 -1.43 5.46 0.79
C GLY A 258 -1.47 5.48 -0.74
N THR A 259 -0.31 5.48 -1.39
CA THR A 259 -0.23 5.52 -2.85
C THR A 259 0.06 4.17 -3.47
N ASP A 260 0.78 3.29 -2.81
CA ASP A 260 1.45 2.11 -3.38
C ASP A 260 2.65 2.50 -4.26
N PHE A 261 3.29 3.61 -3.91
CA PHE A 261 4.46 4.13 -4.61
C PHE A 261 5.56 3.04 -4.73
N PRO A 262 6.23 2.87 -5.89
CA PRO A 262 6.26 3.74 -7.05
C PRO A 262 5.34 3.36 -8.23
N ILE A 263 4.46 2.39 -8.09
CA ILE A 263 3.73 1.81 -9.22
C ILE A 263 2.67 2.74 -9.87
N LEU A 264 2.48 3.95 -9.37
CA LEU A 264 1.50 4.93 -9.88
C LEU A 264 2.14 6.17 -10.51
N LEU A 265 3.39 6.08 -11.00
CA LEU A 265 4.15 7.22 -11.56
C LEU A 265 3.94 7.47 -13.05
N TRP A 266 3.20 6.61 -13.75
CA TRP A 266 2.88 6.74 -15.17
C TRP A 266 1.62 7.56 -15.40
N HIS A 267 1.35 7.94 -16.67
CA HIS A 267 0.17 8.69 -17.06
C HIS A 267 -0.94 7.78 -17.56
N GLY A 268 -2.11 7.88 -16.99
CA GLY A 268 -3.20 7.03 -17.39
C GLY A 268 -4.42 7.11 -16.51
N THR A 269 -5.33 6.19 -16.74
CA THR A 269 -6.56 6.01 -15.97
C THR A 269 -6.83 4.52 -15.74
N ARG A 270 -7.89 4.23 -14.99
CA ARG A 270 -8.37 2.87 -14.77
C ARG A 270 -9.84 2.79 -15.10
N GLU A 271 -10.21 1.75 -15.82
CA GLU A 271 -11.60 1.40 -16.10
C GLU A 271 -11.98 0.14 -15.33
N TRP A 272 -13.25 0.03 -14.98
CA TRP A 272 -13.79 -1.10 -14.20
C TRP A 272 -14.90 -1.77 -14.99
N ASP A 273 -14.88 -3.11 -15.02
CA ASP A 273 -15.86 -3.95 -15.66
C ASP A 273 -16.07 -5.23 -14.84
N HIS A 274 -17.31 -5.51 -14.44
CA HIS A 274 -17.78 -6.76 -13.80
C HIS A 274 -16.78 -7.48 -12.88
N GLY A 275 -16.27 -6.78 -11.87
CA GLY A 275 -15.36 -7.35 -10.88
C GLY A 275 -13.88 -7.33 -11.27
N THR A 276 -13.54 -6.81 -12.44
CA THR A 276 -12.15 -6.58 -12.86
C THR A 276 -11.86 -5.12 -13.12
N TYR A 277 -10.61 -4.79 -13.43
CA TYR A 277 -10.20 -3.47 -13.87
C TYR A 277 -9.13 -3.56 -14.96
N HIS A 278 -9.04 -2.53 -15.78
CA HIS A 278 -8.03 -2.37 -16.80
C HIS A 278 -7.28 -1.06 -16.60
N ASN A 279 -5.98 -1.12 -16.50
CA ASN A 279 -5.13 0.07 -16.52
C ASN A 279 -4.96 0.52 -17.97
N LEU A 280 -5.21 1.79 -18.24
CA LEU A 280 -4.99 2.44 -19.54
C LEU A 280 -3.89 3.46 -19.38
N CYS A 281 -2.82 3.38 -20.16
CA CYS A 281 -1.62 4.15 -19.93
C CYS A 281 -1.06 4.69 -21.25
N ARG A 282 -0.45 5.86 -21.17
CA ARG A 282 0.25 6.51 -22.28
C ARG A 282 1.59 5.84 -22.59
N GLU A 283 2.27 5.37 -21.57
CA GLU A 283 3.60 4.79 -21.64
C GLU A 283 3.57 3.40 -22.33
N ASN A 284 4.67 3.02 -22.96
CA ASN A 284 4.75 1.80 -23.75
C ASN A 284 5.15 0.59 -22.90
N PHE A 285 4.32 0.27 -21.89
CA PHE A 285 4.49 -0.94 -21.09
C PHE A 285 3.93 -2.18 -21.81
N SER A 286 4.52 -3.35 -21.59
CA SER A 286 4.12 -4.61 -22.25
C SER A 286 2.70 -5.05 -21.91
N TRP A 287 2.22 -4.72 -20.71
CA TRP A 287 0.89 -5.02 -20.22
C TRP A 287 -0.21 -4.08 -20.79
N ASN A 288 0.16 -2.92 -21.35
CA ASN A 288 -0.77 -1.93 -21.89
C ASN A 288 -1.30 -2.34 -23.28
N GLN A 289 -2.09 -3.41 -23.32
CA GLN A 289 -2.62 -4.00 -24.56
C GLN A 289 -3.93 -3.35 -25.02
N HIS A 290 -4.63 -2.63 -24.16
CA HIS A 290 -5.91 -1.96 -24.44
C HIS A 290 -5.71 -0.45 -24.57
N ARG A 291 -4.78 -0.03 -25.45
CA ARG A 291 -4.49 1.38 -25.67
C ARG A 291 -5.62 2.08 -26.38
N HIS A 292 -5.91 3.30 -25.91
CA HIS A 292 -6.81 4.25 -26.58
C HIS A 292 -6.00 5.52 -26.92
N PRO A 293 -5.23 5.52 -28.02
CA PRO A 293 -4.33 6.62 -28.36
C PRO A 293 -5.03 7.98 -28.45
N GLU A 294 -6.32 7.99 -28.79
CA GLU A 294 -7.15 9.19 -28.84
C GLU A 294 -7.38 9.83 -27.46
N ASN A 295 -7.31 9.05 -26.37
CA ASN A 295 -7.53 9.51 -25.00
C ASN A 295 -6.20 9.84 -24.29
N GLU A 296 -5.07 9.29 -24.76
CA GLU A 296 -3.76 9.46 -24.13
C GLU A 296 -3.33 10.92 -23.89
N PRO A 297 -3.64 11.90 -24.78
CA PRO A 297 -3.34 13.30 -24.51
C PRO A 297 -4.05 13.88 -23.28
N GLY A 298 -5.13 13.24 -22.82
CA GLY A 298 -5.90 13.62 -21.63
C GLY A 298 -5.43 12.96 -20.33
N TYR A 299 -4.47 12.03 -20.38
CA TYR A 299 -4.02 11.32 -19.18
C TYR A 299 -3.01 12.15 -18.38
N THR A 300 -3.32 12.38 -17.10
CA THR A 300 -2.41 12.91 -16.10
C THR A 300 -1.72 11.75 -15.33
N PHE A 301 -0.82 12.07 -14.41
CA PHE A 301 -0.24 11.05 -13.54
C PHE A 301 -1.33 10.22 -12.84
N PHE A 302 -1.16 8.91 -12.85
CA PHE A 302 -2.12 7.99 -12.27
C PHE A 302 -2.34 8.26 -10.77
N VAL A 303 -1.29 8.63 -10.04
CA VAL A 303 -1.38 9.06 -8.63
C VAL A 303 -2.20 10.34 -8.47
N TYR A 304 -2.22 11.24 -9.45
CA TYR A 304 -3.05 12.45 -9.40
C TYR A 304 -4.53 12.11 -9.51
N GLU A 305 -4.88 11.15 -10.38
CA GLU A 305 -6.24 10.65 -10.48
C GLU A 305 -6.70 9.98 -9.18
N GLN A 306 -5.85 9.13 -8.57
CA GLN A 306 -6.14 8.51 -7.28
C GLN A 306 -6.46 9.55 -6.20
N ILE A 307 -5.58 10.54 -6.03
CA ILE A 307 -5.75 11.58 -5.01
C ILE A 307 -6.96 12.46 -5.30
N ASN A 308 -7.19 12.82 -6.56
CA ASN A 308 -8.34 13.62 -6.96
C ASN A 308 -9.67 12.91 -6.64
N ASN A 309 -9.76 11.61 -6.93
CA ASN A 309 -10.95 10.81 -6.64
C ASN A 309 -11.18 10.71 -5.12
N LEU A 310 -10.13 10.52 -4.34
CA LEU A 310 -10.22 10.52 -2.87
C LEU A 310 -10.68 11.89 -2.34
N LEU A 311 -10.09 12.99 -2.80
CA LEU A 311 -10.45 14.35 -2.40
C LEU A 311 -11.90 14.71 -2.79
N ASN A 312 -12.39 14.22 -3.92
CA ASN A 312 -13.78 14.41 -4.32
C ASN A 312 -14.77 13.75 -3.34
N VAL A 313 -14.41 12.61 -2.77
CA VAL A 313 -15.24 11.92 -1.79
C VAL A 313 -15.14 12.54 -0.40
N ILE A 314 -13.96 12.96 0.02
CA ILE A 314 -13.74 13.65 1.30
C ILE A 314 -14.46 15.02 1.31
N GLY A 315 -14.48 15.71 0.16
CA GLY A 315 -15.06 17.04 0.03
C GLY A 315 -14.26 18.11 0.76
N ASP A 316 -14.95 19.16 1.21
CA ASP A 316 -14.35 20.30 1.92
C ASP A 316 -14.23 20.10 3.43
N ASP A 317 -14.42 18.89 3.93
CA ASP A 317 -14.31 18.57 5.36
C ASP A 317 -12.84 18.55 5.81
N PRO A 318 -12.37 19.57 6.55
CA PRO A 318 -10.96 19.67 6.94
C PRO A 318 -10.56 18.60 7.98
N GLU A 319 -11.51 18.16 8.83
CA GLU A 319 -11.25 17.14 9.85
C GLU A 319 -11.01 15.77 9.16
N LYS A 320 -11.89 15.38 8.24
CA LYS A 320 -11.70 14.15 7.46
C LYS A 320 -10.41 14.18 6.65
N LYS A 321 -10.12 15.29 6.01
CA LYS A 321 -8.89 15.47 5.22
C LYS A 321 -7.66 15.28 6.10
N GLN A 322 -7.59 15.98 7.23
CA GLN A 322 -6.49 15.87 8.16
C GLN A 322 -6.37 14.44 8.73
N ALA A 323 -7.50 13.80 9.08
CA ALA A 323 -7.51 12.44 9.58
C ALA A 323 -6.95 11.45 8.55
N VAL A 324 -7.50 11.44 7.33
CA VAL A 324 -7.15 10.46 6.30
C VAL A 324 -5.73 10.65 5.78
N PHE A 325 -5.33 11.90 5.49
CA PHE A 325 -4.02 12.18 4.92
C PHE A 325 -2.89 12.19 5.96
N PHE A 326 -3.17 12.31 7.25
CA PHE A 326 -2.09 12.43 8.23
C PHE A 326 -2.36 11.67 9.54
N GLU A 327 -3.42 12.02 10.31
CA GLU A 327 -3.56 11.59 11.70
C GLU A 327 -3.73 10.08 11.85
N ASN A 328 -4.45 9.43 10.91
CA ASN A 328 -4.70 7.99 10.98
C ASN A 328 -3.40 7.19 10.82
N ALA A 329 -2.58 7.53 9.83
CA ALA A 329 -1.27 6.88 9.64
C ALA A 329 -0.30 7.24 10.78
N ARG A 330 -0.35 8.48 11.30
CA ARG A 330 0.40 8.88 12.48
C ARG A 330 0.06 7.99 13.67
N ASN A 331 -1.23 7.83 13.99
CA ASN A 331 -1.70 6.99 15.11
C ASN A 331 -1.31 5.52 14.95
N VAL A 332 -1.30 4.99 13.72
CA VAL A 332 -0.97 3.58 13.50
C VAL A 332 0.53 3.34 13.56
N TYR A 333 1.35 4.16 12.87
CA TYR A 333 2.77 3.88 12.64
C TYR A 333 3.72 4.86 13.31
N PHE A 334 3.41 6.16 13.39
CA PHE A 334 4.35 7.18 13.87
C PHE A 334 4.29 7.36 15.38
N ASP A 335 3.13 7.20 15.99
CA ASP A 335 2.96 7.21 17.45
C ASP A 335 3.32 5.83 18.06
N TYR A 336 3.49 4.79 17.25
CA TYR A 336 4.00 3.51 17.70
C TYR A 336 5.50 3.60 18.04
N PRO A 337 5.95 3.10 19.21
CA PRO A 337 7.36 3.14 19.58
C PRO A 337 8.22 2.37 18.57
N LYS A 338 9.27 2.99 18.06
CA LYS A 338 10.23 2.32 17.16
C LYS A 338 10.87 1.14 17.87
N GLY A 339 10.84 -0.05 17.23
CA GLY A 339 11.37 -1.28 17.81
C GLY A 339 10.45 -1.97 18.82
N GLY A 340 9.26 -1.44 19.08
CA GLY A 340 8.25 -2.08 19.91
C GLY A 340 8.09 -1.53 21.33
N ILE A 341 7.05 -2.00 22.02
CA ILE A 341 6.79 -1.66 23.42
C ILE A 341 7.79 -2.41 24.29
N GLY A 342 8.68 -1.68 24.93
CA GLY A 342 9.71 -2.24 25.82
C GLY A 342 11.13 -2.23 25.23
N ALA A 343 11.34 -1.60 24.05
CA ALA A 343 12.67 -1.37 23.50
C ALA A 343 13.36 -0.17 24.17
#